data_7b52255b0c944846077207c725caa50d
#
_entry.id   7b52255b0c944846077207c725caa50d
#
_cell.length_a   1.000
_cell.length_b   1.000
_cell.length_c   1.000
_cell.angle_alpha   90.00
_cell.angle_beta   90.00
_cell.angle_gamma   90.00
#
_symmetry.space_group_name_H-M   'P 1'
#
loop_
_entity.id
_entity.type
_entity.pdbx_description
1 polymer ?
#
loop_
_entity_poly.entity_id
_entity_poly.type
_entity_poly.pdbx_seq_one_letter_code
_entity_poly.pdbx_strand_id
1 'polypeptide(L)'
;SVVNGDPDPQNTGIQLKLGQATTMLPNGSFGGELGGYFTSRDTISATQNELGQLSLAFADAMNTQNKLGMTLNNELGKDLFLLPSSSGMAYSSNTGTASITANVSSGDAKNLTPNNFEVTYTATGVDISILDGNTKTSVYNNAVASYPATIDLANYGLTLDLSAGANPGDKFLIQPTHNAALTISTATSRPEDLALASPLQLTSDSNNYSNATIKLDNITDTSSFSGSTLLASAPHKIVINDSGGYDIYDGSSPTAVLLGTATAGSNIMSNASFTNPTYDPGFDLSISGKVTPGDVFFISFNNNGFSDNTNGLALAGLQTSDMVRKGNSLAVDNKMTFNEAFSSTLTSVGTKVSSYKTSTAAADAKLKQSQELHESVAGVNLDEEASNLIRYQQAYAASAKVITAARDTFDALLSAVR
;
A
#
# COMPACT_ATOMS: atom_id res chain seq x y z
N SER A 1 15.96 -21.63 19.50
CA SER A 1 14.60 -21.31 19.97
C SER A 1 13.89 -20.41 19.00
N VAL A 2 12.58 -20.55 18.90
CA VAL A 2 11.71 -19.60 18.20
C VAL A 2 11.49 -18.42 19.14
N VAL A 3 11.59 -17.19 18.61
CA VAL A 3 11.38 -15.95 19.36
C VAL A 3 10.50 -15.00 18.56
N ASN A 4 9.77 -14.14 19.25
CA ASN A 4 9.03 -13.08 18.62
C ASN A 4 10.00 -12.13 17.88
N GLY A 5 9.54 -11.57 16.77
CA GLY A 5 10.29 -10.54 16.08
C GLY A 5 10.39 -9.25 16.90
N ASP A 6 11.38 -8.46 16.61
CA ASP A 6 11.60 -7.14 17.19
C ASP A 6 11.75 -6.13 16.03
N PRO A 7 10.85 -5.17 15.93
CA PRO A 7 9.76 -4.80 16.84
C PRO A 7 8.41 -5.46 16.53
N ASP A 8 8.29 -6.23 15.45
CA ASP A 8 7.03 -6.86 15.04
C ASP A 8 6.90 -8.27 15.64
N PRO A 9 6.04 -8.48 16.65
CA PRO A 9 5.89 -9.79 17.30
C PRO A 9 5.34 -10.88 16.35
N GLN A 10 4.64 -10.51 15.29
CA GLN A 10 4.12 -11.44 14.28
C GLN A 10 5.22 -11.98 13.36
N ASN A 11 6.30 -11.22 13.23
CA ASN A 11 7.46 -11.61 12.43
C ASN A 11 8.45 -12.48 13.26
N THR A 12 7.99 -13.67 13.67
CA THR A 12 8.81 -14.60 14.46
C THR A 12 10.11 -14.97 13.75
N GLY A 13 11.17 -15.12 14.51
CA GLY A 13 12.49 -15.51 14.04
C GLY A 13 13.07 -16.71 14.81
N ILE A 14 14.22 -17.18 14.37
CA ILE A 14 14.96 -18.25 15.05
C ILE A 14 16.23 -17.66 15.66
N GLN A 15 16.38 -17.91 16.94
CA GLN A 15 17.57 -17.53 17.71
C GLN A 15 18.43 -18.74 18.01
N LEU A 16 19.70 -18.67 17.70
CA LEU A 16 20.71 -19.63 18.12
C LEU A 16 21.30 -19.17 19.46
N LYS A 17 21.29 -20.05 20.45
CA LYS A 17 21.92 -19.83 21.75
C LYS A 17 23.15 -20.72 21.87
N LEU A 18 24.32 -20.11 22.03
CA LEU A 18 25.61 -20.76 22.25
C LEU A 18 26.17 -20.28 23.59
N GLY A 19 25.93 -21.07 24.64
CA GLY A 19 26.25 -20.66 26.01
C GLY A 19 25.45 -19.44 26.44
N GLN A 20 26.13 -18.33 26.76
CA GLN A 20 25.47 -17.05 27.09
C GLN A 20 25.23 -16.14 25.88
N ALA A 21 25.84 -16.46 24.74
CA ALA A 21 25.66 -15.67 23.52
C ALA A 21 24.40 -16.13 22.78
N THR A 22 23.62 -15.13 22.32
CA THR A 22 22.42 -15.35 21.49
C THR A 22 22.58 -14.59 20.17
N THR A 23 22.27 -15.25 19.06
CA THR A 23 22.34 -14.65 17.72
C THR A 23 21.06 -14.99 16.94
N MET A 24 20.42 -13.97 16.38
CA MET A 24 19.30 -14.18 15.43
C MET A 24 19.84 -14.75 14.14
N LEU A 25 19.24 -15.80 13.66
CA LEU A 25 19.56 -16.39 12.36
C LEU A 25 18.71 -15.71 11.27
N PRO A 26 19.33 -15.25 10.18
CA PRO A 26 18.59 -14.68 9.05
C PRO A 26 17.60 -15.70 8.48
N ASN A 27 16.38 -15.29 8.18
CA ASN A 27 15.32 -16.17 7.63
C ASN A 27 15.76 -16.87 6.34
N GLY A 28 16.56 -16.22 5.50
CA GLY A 28 17.11 -16.77 4.27
C GLY A 28 18.18 -17.86 4.47
N SER A 29 18.62 -18.11 5.70
CA SER A 29 19.59 -19.16 6.02
C SER A 29 18.98 -20.56 6.14
N PHE A 30 17.65 -20.65 6.14
CA PHE A 30 16.93 -21.91 6.32
C PHE A 30 16.52 -22.50 4.97
N GLY A 31 16.77 -23.80 4.81
CA GLY A 31 16.24 -24.60 3.69
C GLY A 31 15.09 -25.51 4.15
N GLY A 32 14.60 -26.35 3.24
CA GLY A 32 13.53 -27.30 3.51
C GLY A 32 12.22 -26.64 3.89
N GLU A 33 11.41 -27.34 4.67
CA GLU A 33 10.07 -26.90 5.08
C GLU A 33 10.09 -25.58 5.84
N LEU A 34 11.05 -25.38 6.75
CA LEU A 34 11.17 -24.17 7.54
C LEU A 34 11.48 -22.94 6.68
N GLY A 35 12.41 -23.07 5.71
CA GLY A 35 12.68 -22.02 4.73
C GLY A 35 11.47 -21.71 3.87
N GLY A 36 10.68 -22.74 3.52
CA GLY A 36 9.41 -22.60 2.82
C GLY A 36 8.39 -21.76 3.61
N TYR A 37 8.25 -21.99 4.90
CA TYR A 37 7.35 -21.20 5.76
C TYR A 37 7.78 -19.72 5.85
N PHE A 38 9.06 -19.43 6.04
CA PHE A 38 9.56 -18.05 6.05
C PHE A 38 9.30 -17.33 4.73
N THR A 39 9.61 -17.99 3.62
CA THR A 39 9.41 -17.42 2.27
C THR A 39 7.92 -17.20 1.97
N SER A 40 7.05 -18.10 2.39
CA SER A 40 5.60 -17.98 2.25
C SER A 40 5.07 -16.80 3.07
N ARG A 41 5.52 -16.66 4.32
CA ARG A 41 5.15 -15.54 5.19
C ARG A 41 5.56 -14.20 4.57
N ASP A 42 6.80 -14.09 4.10
CA ASP A 42 7.31 -12.86 3.49
C ASP A 42 6.50 -12.50 2.21
N THR A 43 6.10 -13.52 1.44
CA THR A 43 5.23 -13.33 0.26
C THR A 43 3.84 -12.86 0.65
N ILE A 44 3.24 -13.44 1.69
CA ILE A 44 1.91 -13.04 2.19
C ILE A 44 1.98 -11.61 2.71
N SER A 45 2.98 -11.27 3.51
CA SER A 45 3.17 -9.92 4.05
C SER A 45 3.32 -8.87 2.95
N ALA A 46 4.14 -9.15 1.92
CA ALA A 46 4.27 -8.26 0.76
C ALA A 46 2.93 -8.08 0.02
N THR A 47 2.18 -9.16 -0.18
CA THR A 47 0.86 -9.10 -0.82
C THR A 47 -0.16 -8.33 0.02
N GLN A 48 -0.14 -8.49 1.34
CA GLN A 48 -0.97 -7.69 2.26
C GLN A 48 -0.66 -6.20 2.15
N ASN A 49 0.61 -5.83 2.07
CA ASN A 49 1.05 -4.45 1.90
C ASN A 49 0.57 -3.87 0.55
N GLU A 50 0.70 -4.62 -0.55
CA GLU A 50 0.21 -4.21 -1.88
C GLU A 50 -1.32 -4.02 -1.88
N LEU A 51 -2.08 -4.95 -1.28
CA LEU A 51 -3.53 -4.84 -1.15
C LEU A 51 -3.93 -3.66 -0.25
N GLY A 52 -3.19 -3.41 0.82
CA GLY A 52 -3.39 -2.27 1.70
C GLY A 52 -3.12 -0.95 0.99
N GLN A 53 -2.03 -0.85 0.21
CA GLN A 53 -1.75 0.31 -0.64
C GLN A 53 -2.91 0.57 -1.62
N LEU A 54 -3.36 -0.47 -2.32
CA LEU A 54 -4.48 -0.38 -3.26
C LEU A 54 -5.76 0.10 -2.58
N SER A 55 -6.09 -0.46 -1.41
CA SER A 55 -7.29 -0.11 -0.65
C SER A 55 -7.27 1.32 -0.16
N LEU A 56 -6.13 1.79 0.38
CA LEU A 56 -5.95 3.17 0.84
C LEU A 56 -6.02 4.16 -0.32
N ALA A 57 -5.33 3.86 -1.43
CA ALA A 57 -5.35 4.72 -2.61
C ALA A 57 -6.76 4.83 -3.20
N PHE A 58 -7.52 3.74 -3.26
CA PHE A 58 -8.91 3.75 -3.70
C PHE A 58 -9.81 4.58 -2.79
N ALA A 59 -9.73 4.34 -1.48
CA ALA A 59 -10.59 5.02 -0.52
C ALA A 59 -10.29 6.53 -0.44
N ASP A 60 -9.02 6.91 -0.47
CA ASP A 60 -8.62 8.32 -0.47
C ASP A 60 -9.02 9.03 -1.78
N ALA A 61 -8.86 8.38 -2.92
CA ALA A 61 -9.31 8.92 -4.21
C ALA A 61 -10.81 9.14 -4.23
N MET A 62 -11.60 8.16 -3.74
CA MET A 62 -13.05 8.27 -3.61
C MET A 62 -13.45 9.39 -2.64
N ASN A 63 -12.81 9.48 -1.49
CA ASN A 63 -13.04 10.56 -0.51
C ASN A 63 -12.73 11.92 -1.11
N THR A 64 -11.57 12.06 -1.72
CA THR A 64 -11.12 13.31 -2.33
C THR A 64 -12.09 13.77 -3.41
N GLN A 65 -12.46 12.87 -4.33
CA GLN A 65 -13.40 13.22 -5.40
C GLN A 65 -14.80 13.51 -4.86
N ASN A 66 -15.29 12.74 -3.88
CA ASN A 66 -16.61 12.97 -3.29
C ASN A 66 -16.71 14.35 -2.63
N LYS A 67 -15.66 14.80 -1.95
CA LYS A 67 -15.60 16.15 -1.34
C LYS A 67 -15.69 17.29 -2.34
N LEU A 68 -15.29 17.06 -3.60
CA LEU A 68 -15.36 18.06 -4.67
C LEU A 68 -16.75 18.19 -5.29
N GLY A 69 -17.66 17.28 -4.94
CA GLY A 69 -19.03 17.27 -5.43
C GLY A 69 -20.05 17.80 -4.44
N MET A 70 -21.29 17.80 -4.86
CA MET A 70 -22.46 18.17 -4.09
C MET A 70 -23.43 17.00 -3.97
N THR A 71 -23.95 16.79 -2.77
CA THR A 71 -24.94 15.78 -2.41
C THR A 71 -26.37 16.20 -2.82
N LEU A 72 -27.32 15.25 -2.76
CA LEU A 72 -28.75 15.55 -2.97
C LEU A 72 -29.34 16.54 -1.95
N ASN A 73 -28.67 16.74 -0.80
CA ASN A 73 -29.09 17.69 0.23
C ASN A 73 -28.50 19.09 0.01
N ASN A 74 -27.90 19.36 -1.15
CA ASN A 74 -27.20 20.61 -1.47
C ASN A 74 -26.03 20.92 -0.52
N GLU A 75 -25.38 19.89 0.04
CA GLU A 75 -24.18 20.01 0.85
C GLU A 75 -22.98 19.49 0.05
N LEU A 76 -21.79 20.02 0.36
CA LEU A 76 -20.56 19.43 -0.15
C LEU A 76 -20.41 17.98 0.33
N GLY A 77 -19.82 17.14 -0.50
CA GLY A 77 -19.53 15.75 -0.16
C GLY A 77 -18.58 15.64 1.03
N LYS A 78 -18.66 14.50 1.73
CA LYS A 78 -17.84 14.15 2.90
C LYS A 78 -17.05 12.88 2.59
N ASP A 79 -16.24 12.43 3.54
CA ASP A 79 -15.54 11.16 3.40
C ASP A 79 -16.54 9.99 3.31
N LEU A 80 -16.35 9.13 2.31
CA LEU A 80 -17.10 7.88 2.13
C LEU A 80 -16.47 6.72 2.89
N PHE A 81 -15.15 6.79 3.11
CA PHE A 81 -14.36 5.79 3.80
C PHE A 81 -13.57 6.40 4.94
N LEU A 82 -13.46 5.66 6.04
CA LEU A 82 -12.54 5.96 7.13
C LEU A 82 -11.18 5.33 6.82
N LEU A 83 -10.15 6.17 6.70
CA LEU A 83 -8.79 5.72 6.50
C LEU A 83 -8.17 5.36 7.85
N PRO A 84 -7.65 4.14 8.03
CA PRO A 84 -7.01 3.75 9.28
C PRO A 84 -5.66 4.46 9.46
N SER A 85 -5.32 4.78 10.72
CA SER A 85 -3.97 5.14 11.11
C SER A 85 -3.15 3.91 11.48
N SER A 86 -1.83 3.98 11.34
CA SER A 86 -0.90 2.92 11.76
C SER A 86 -0.05 3.41 12.93
N SER A 87 -0.03 2.64 14.02
CA SER A 87 0.85 2.92 15.16
C SER A 87 2.25 2.36 14.90
N GLY A 88 3.26 3.15 15.23
CA GLY A 88 4.65 2.73 15.19
C GLY A 88 4.95 1.67 16.25
N MET A 89 5.62 0.59 15.85
CA MET A 89 6.07 -0.47 16.74
C MET A 89 7.46 -0.14 17.25
N ALA A 90 7.59 0.01 18.57
CA ALA A 90 8.86 0.34 19.23
C ALA A 90 9.78 -0.88 19.26
N TYR A 91 11.06 -0.67 18.94
CA TYR A 91 12.08 -1.72 19.14
C TYR A 91 12.33 -1.95 20.63
N SER A 92 12.65 -3.17 20.99
CA SER A 92 12.93 -3.56 22.40
C SER A 92 14.14 -2.85 22.99
N SER A 93 15.03 -2.33 22.14
CA SER A 93 16.20 -1.54 22.53
C SER A 93 15.90 -0.09 22.88
N ASN A 94 14.66 0.39 22.65
CA ASN A 94 14.28 1.77 22.97
C ASN A 94 14.36 2.02 24.47
N THR A 95 14.80 3.22 24.83
CA THR A 95 14.93 3.67 26.21
C THR A 95 13.98 4.79 26.59
N GLY A 96 13.37 5.44 25.58
CA GLY A 96 12.35 6.48 25.75
C GLY A 96 10.94 5.93 25.83
N THR A 97 9.98 6.85 25.97
CA THR A 97 8.54 6.56 26.09
C THR A 97 7.71 7.11 24.94
N ALA A 98 8.36 7.59 23.87
CA ALA A 98 7.66 8.15 22.72
C ALA A 98 6.80 7.12 22.00
N SER A 99 5.81 7.62 21.29
CA SER A 99 4.98 6.87 20.35
C SER A 99 4.93 7.61 19.00
N ILE A 100 4.67 6.87 17.94
CA ILE A 100 4.50 7.42 16.60
C ILE A 100 3.17 6.92 16.04
N THR A 101 2.43 7.82 15.39
CA THR A 101 1.24 7.47 14.62
C THR A 101 1.43 7.94 13.19
N ALA A 102 1.22 7.03 12.23
CA ALA A 102 1.25 7.35 10.81
C ALA A 102 -0.19 7.45 10.29
N ASN A 103 -0.50 8.56 9.64
CA ASN A 103 -1.77 8.83 9.00
C ASN A 103 -1.57 8.96 7.49
N VAL A 104 -2.56 8.55 6.72
CA VAL A 104 -2.56 8.80 5.28
C VAL A 104 -2.91 10.28 5.05
N SER A 105 -2.08 10.97 4.27
CA SER A 105 -2.35 12.37 3.88
C SER A 105 -3.49 12.42 2.87
N SER A 106 -4.52 13.21 3.15
CA SER A 106 -5.71 13.32 2.30
C SER A 106 -5.35 13.80 0.90
N GLY A 107 -5.78 13.06 -0.12
CA GLY A 107 -5.47 13.32 -1.54
C GLY A 107 -4.11 12.79 -2.01
N ASP A 108 -3.29 12.26 -1.11
CA ASP A 108 -1.92 11.82 -1.40
C ASP A 108 -1.69 10.30 -1.26
N ALA A 109 -2.71 9.52 -0.94
CA ALA A 109 -2.55 8.06 -0.88
C ALA A 109 -2.07 7.43 -2.20
N LYS A 110 -2.26 8.10 -3.33
CA LYS A 110 -1.66 7.76 -4.63
C LYS A 110 -0.13 7.73 -4.61
N ASN A 111 0.50 8.32 -3.61
CA ASN A 111 1.94 8.38 -3.39
C ASN A 111 2.44 7.31 -2.41
N LEU A 112 1.56 6.54 -1.76
CA LEU A 112 1.94 5.44 -0.88
C LEU A 112 2.77 4.39 -1.60
N THR A 113 3.66 3.74 -0.86
CA THR A 113 4.40 2.55 -1.31
C THR A 113 3.97 1.33 -0.47
N PRO A 114 4.12 0.11 -0.98
CA PRO A 114 3.85 -1.09 -0.18
C PRO A 114 4.93 -1.37 0.88
N ASN A 115 5.96 -0.51 0.98
CA ASN A 115 7.09 -0.72 1.85
C ASN A 115 6.83 -0.16 3.25
N ASN A 116 7.54 -0.72 4.22
CA ASN A 116 7.56 -0.24 5.60
C ASN A 116 8.58 0.90 5.78
N PHE A 117 8.45 1.64 6.86
CA PHE A 117 9.37 2.71 7.21
C PHE A 117 9.98 2.44 8.59
N GLU A 118 11.23 2.83 8.77
CA GLU A 118 11.88 2.87 10.07
C GLU A 118 12.16 4.33 10.42
N VAL A 119 11.68 4.76 11.58
CA VAL A 119 11.99 6.07 12.16
C VAL A 119 13.03 5.87 13.22
N THR A 120 14.15 6.60 13.12
CA THR A 120 15.22 6.61 14.11
C THR A 120 15.35 8.00 14.68
N TYR A 121 15.22 8.17 15.99
CA TYR A 121 15.48 9.44 16.67
C TYR A 121 16.99 9.69 16.74
N THR A 122 17.38 10.89 16.36
CA THR A 122 18.78 11.36 16.41
C THR A 122 18.96 12.38 17.53
N ALA A 123 20.17 12.86 17.75
CA ALA A 123 20.43 13.87 18.76
C ALA A 123 19.72 15.22 18.50
N THR A 124 19.37 15.51 17.23
CA THR A 124 18.80 16.81 16.82
C THR A 124 17.43 16.69 16.13
N GLY A 125 17.00 15.49 15.79
CA GLY A 125 15.74 15.29 15.05
C GLY A 125 15.46 13.83 14.77
N VAL A 126 15.01 13.52 13.55
CA VAL A 126 14.67 12.15 13.12
C VAL A 126 15.24 11.83 11.75
N ASP A 127 15.64 10.58 11.56
CA ASP A 127 15.92 9.96 10.27
C ASP A 127 14.80 8.96 9.97
N ILE A 128 14.09 9.16 8.86
CA ILE A 128 13.04 8.26 8.39
C ILE A 128 13.55 7.58 7.14
N SER A 129 13.58 6.26 7.18
CA SER A 129 14.07 5.44 6.09
C SER A 129 13.01 4.47 5.61
N ILE A 130 12.92 4.28 4.28
CA ILE A 130 12.10 3.25 3.67
C ILE A 130 12.85 1.92 3.68
N LEU A 131 12.14 0.85 3.99
CA LEU A 131 12.67 -0.52 4.04
C LEU A 131 12.20 -1.28 2.79
N ASP A 132 13.14 -1.64 1.91
CA ASP A 132 12.88 -2.43 0.70
C ASP A 132 13.74 -3.70 0.72
N GLY A 133 13.15 -4.80 1.16
CA GLY A 133 13.88 -6.02 1.45
C GLY A 133 14.98 -5.79 2.48
N ASN A 134 16.25 -5.99 2.06
CA ASN A 134 17.41 -5.74 2.91
C ASN A 134 18.00 -4.32 2.74
N THR A 135 17.38 -3.50 1.90
CA THR A 135 17.86 -2.14 1.63
C THR A 135 17.14 -1.14 2.51
N LYS A 136 17.89 -0.25 3.13
CA LYS A 136 17.38 0.87 3.91
C LYS A 136 17.82 2.16 3.24
N THR A 137 16.85 3.01 2.83
CA THR A 137 17.12 4.28 2.15
C THR A 137 16.49 5.41 2.94
N SER A 138 17.29 6.37 3.41
CA SER A 138 16.79 7.56 4.10
C SER A 138 16.00 8.43 3.13
N VAL A 139 14.79 8.80 3.53
CA VAL A 139 13.85 9.63 2.76
C VAL A 139 13.56 10.97 3.44
N TYR A 140 13.90 11.07 4.71
CA TYR A 140 13.80 12.30 5.50
C TYR A 140 14.85 12.26 6.61
N ASN A 141 15.69 13.28 6.68
CA ASN A 141 16.70 13.41 7.74
C ASN A 141 16.86 14.89 8.10
N ASN A 142 16.01 15.38 9.01
CA ASN A 142 16.01 16.78 9.40
C ASN A 142 15.94 16.95 10.92
N ALA A 143 16.41 18.11 11.37
CA ALA A 143 16.25 18.54 12.74
C ALA A 143 14.77 18.79 13.06
N VAL A 144 14.35 18.44 14.29
CA VAL A 144 13.01 18.70 14.82
C VAL A 144 13.18 19.58 16.06
N ALA A 145 12.63 20.80 16.00
CA ALA A 145 12.87 21.82 17.02
C ALA A 145 12.25 21.48 18.39
N SER A 146 11.12 20.81 18.40
CA SER A 146 10.42 20.40 19.61
C SER A 146 9.46 19.25 19.35
N TYR A 147 9.14 18.48 20.39
CA TYR A 147 8.11 17.44 20.38
C TYR A 147 6.97 17.81 21.34
N PRO A 148 5.69 17.45 21.05
CA PRO A 148 5.26 16.65 19.90
C PRO A 148 5.44 17.38 18.57
N ALA A 149 5.62 16.63 17.48
CA ALA A 149 5.83 17.17 16.15
C ALA A 149 5.10 16.32 15.09
N THR A 150 4.65 16.97 14.02
CA THR A 150 4.12 16.30 12.83
C THR A 150 5.12 16.44 11.69
N ILE A 151 5.47 15.33 11.08
CA ILE A 151 6.35 15.29 9.90
C ILE A 151 5.49 14.95 8.68
N ASP A 152 5.52 15.83 7.70
CA ASP A 152 4.85 15.62 6.43
C ASP A 152 5.80 14.88 5.46
N LEU A 153 5.37 13.69 5.03
CA LEU A 153 5.99 12.88 4.01
C LEU A 153 5.09 12.81 2.76
N ALA A 154 4.65 13.97 2.24
CA ALA A 154 3.71 14.07 1.11
C ALA A 154 4.17 13.26 -0.11
N ASN A 155 5.49 13.18 -0.40
CA ASN A 155 6.04 12.34 -1.46
C ASN A 155 5.77 10.84 -1.26
N TYR A 156 5.37 10.43 -0.06
CA TYR A 156 5.03 9.06 0.32
C TYR A 156 3.58 8.94 0.82
N GLY A 157 2.78 9.99 0.71
CA GLY A 157 1.38 10.01 1.07
C GLY A 157 1.09 9.84 2.56
N LEU A 158 2.03 10.19 3.43
CA LEU A 158 1.97 9.98 4.87
C LEU A 158 2.26 11.25 5.66
N THR A 159 1.60 11.37 6.80
CA THR A 159 1.99 12.25 7.90
C THR A 159 2.32 11.41 9.12
N LEU A 160 3.42 11.73 9.81
CA LEU A 160 3.84 11.07 11.03
C LEU A 160 3.71 12.02 12.23
N ASP A 161 2.87 11.64 13.18
CA ASP A 161 2.74 12.34 14.47
C ASP A 161 3.67 11.68 15.48
N LEU A 162 4.67 12.44 15.94
CA LEU A 162 5.68 12.00 16.89
C LEU A 162 5.40 12.60 18.25
N SER A 163 5.23 11.76 19.28
CA SER A 163 5.08 12.27 20.65
C SER A 163 6.42 12.66 21.28
N ALA A 164 6.36 13.37 22.39
CA ALA A 164 7.54 13.63 23.21
C ALA A 164 8.00 12.35 23.95
N GLY A 165 9.24 12.36 24.47
CA GLY A 165 9.78 11.32 25.33
C GLY A 165 10.71 10.30 24.64
N ALA A 166 11.10 10.56 23.39
CA ALA A 166 12.12 9.76 22.73
C ALA A 166 13.55 10.13 23.20
N ASN A 167 14.42 9.14 23.20
CA ASN A 167 15.85 9.32 23.35
C ASN A 167 16.59 9.12 22.01
N PRO A 168 17.75 9.76 21.81
CA PRO A 168 18.57 9.48 20.63
C PRO A 168 18.92 7.99 20.53
N GLY A 169 18.68 7.40 19.35
CA GLY A 169 18.83 5.96 19.10
C GLY A 169 17.56 5.15 19.20
N ASP A 170 16.47 5.68 19.75
CA ASP A 170 15.17 5.02 19.74
C ASP A 170 14.65 4.83 18.30
N LYS A 171 14.07 3.67 18.02
CA LYS A 171 13.60 3.27 16.70
C LYS A 171 12.18 2.80 16.72
N PHE A 172 11.48 3.03 15.62
CA PHE A 172 10.11 2.58 15.42
C PHE A 172 9.93 2.03 14.00
N LEU A 173 9.29 0.89 13.89
CA LEU A 173 8.83 0.35 12.60
C LEU A 173 7.42 0.82 12.33
N ILE A 174 7.20 1.40 11.16
CA ILE A 174 5.91 1.86 10.68
C ILE A 174 5.49 0.99 9.51
N GLN A 175 4.27 0.45 9.56
CA GLN A 175 3.69 -0.40 8.51
C GLN A 175 2.35 0.20 8.05
N PRO A 176 2.35 1.24 7.22
CA PRO A 176 1.14 2.00 6.92
C PRO A 176 0.09 1.19 6.17
N THR A 177 0.54 0.27 5.33
CA THR A 177 -0.30 -0.49 4.40
C THR A 177 -0.66 -1.89 4.89
N HIS A 178 0.10 -2.47 5.83
CA HIS A 178 0.05 -3.89 6.18
C HIS A 178 -1.35 -4.40 6.54
N ASN A 179 -2.07 -3.67 7.41
CA ASN A 179 -3.40 -4.05 7.86
C ASN A 179 -4.51 -3.19 7.25
N ALA A 180 -4.18 -2.27 6.34
CA ALA A 180 -5.13 -1.27 5.87
C ALA A 180 -6.33 -1.88 5.16
N ALA A 181 -6.13 -2.91 4.31
CA ALA A 181 -7.21 -3.60 3.62
C ALA A 181 -8.21 -4.30 4.56
N LEU A 182 -7.80 -4.63 5.79
CA LEU A 182 -8.65 -5.27 6.80
C LEU A 182 -9.37 -4.24 7.68
N THR A 183 -8.81 -3.04 7.84
CA THR A 183 -9.27 -2.04 8.82
C THR A 183 -10.00 -0.87 8.19
N ILE A 184 -9.90 -0.69 6.87
CA ILE A 184 -10.69 0.29 6.14
C ILE A 184 -12.18 0.01 6.31
N SER A 185 -12.96 1.05 6.53
CA SER A 185 -14.40 0.93 6.72
C SER A 185 -15.14 2.08 6.05
N THR A 186 -16.43 1.94 5.82
CA THR A 186 -17.27 3.01 5.29
C THR A 186 -17.52 4.07 6.38
N ALA A 187 -17.39 5.34 6.02
CA ALA A 187 -17.70 6.47 6.90
C ALA A 187 -19.23 6.73 6.97
N THR A 188 -19.95 6.30 5.94
CA THR A 188 -21.39 6.45 5.84
C THR A 188 -22.04 5.21 5.22
N SER A 189 -23.31 4.98 5.57
CA SER A 189 -24.17 3.97 4.91
C SER A 189 -25.32 4.62 4.13
N ARG A 190 -25.32 5.92 3.99
CA ARG A 190 -26.40 6.70 3.39
C ARG A 190 -26.10 6.97 1.91
N PRO A 191 -26.92 6.50 0.96
CA PRO A 191 -26.70 6.76 -0.46
C PRO A 191 -26.72 8.25 -0.82
N GLU A 192 -27.47 9.07 -0.07
CA GLU A 192 -27.57 10.52 -0.26
C GLU A 192 -26.27 11.28 0.07
N ASP A 193 -25.29 10.65 0.73
CA ASP A 193 -23.98 11.26 1.01
C ASP A 193 -23.03 11.15 -0.21
N LEU A 194 -23.44 10.41 -1.27
CA LEU A 194 -22.75 10.43 -2.55
C LEU A 194 -22.97 11.77 -3.24
N ALA A 195 -21.90 12.50 -3.45
CA ALA A 195 -21.91 13.81 -4.07
C ALA A 195 -21.73 13.68 -5.58
N LEU A 196 -22.80 13.51 -6.31
CA LEU A 196 -22.77 13.22 -7.76
C LEU A 196 -22.84 14.47 -8.63
N ALA A 197 -23.37 15.57 -8.09
CA ALA A 197 -23.49 16.85 -8.79
C ALA A 197 -22.26 17.73 -8.61
N SER A 198 -22.06 18.70 -9.51
CA SER A 198 -21.11 19.80 -9.30
C SER A 198 -21.66 20.79 -8.26
N PRO A 199 -20.85 21.33 -7.34
CA PRO A 199 -21.26 22.41 -6.45
C PRO A 199 -21.39 23.77 -7.15
N LEU A 200 -20.95 23.88 -8.41
CA LEU A 200 -21.05 25.10 -9.21
C LEU A 200 -22.14 25.01 -10.26
N GLN A 201 -22.95 26.06 -10.34
CA GLN A 201 -23.87 26.33 -11.42
C GLN A 201 -23.34 27.49 -12.26
N LEU A 202 -23.23 27.28 -13.55
CA LEU A 202 -22.71 28.23 -14.52
C LEU A 202 -23.83 28.64 -15.46
N THR A 203 -23.99 29.96 -15.64
CA THR A 203 -25.05 30.48 -16.53
C THR A 203 -24.54 31.66 -17.35
N SER A 204 -25.02 31.79 -18.57
CA SER A 204 -24.82 32.95 -19.40
C SER A 204 -25.97 33.94 -19.18
N ASP A 205 -25.69 35.24 -19.14
CA ASP A 205 -26.73 36.27 -19.05
C ASP A 205 -27.61 36.21 -20.33
N SER A 206 -28.92 36.32 -20.13
CA SER A 206 -29.89 36.35 -21.25
C SER A 206 -29.72 37.57 -22.17
N ASN A 207 -29.07 38.60 -21.72
CA ASN A 207 -28.79 39.82 -22.49
C ASN A 207 -27.47 39.77 -23.23
N ASN A 208 -26.72 38.67 -23.22
CA ASN A 208 -25.48 38.54 -23.95
C ASN A 208 -25.70 38.71 -25.47
N TYR A 209 -24.79 39.40 -26.11
CA TYR A 209 -24.83 39.62 -27.55
C TYR A 209 -24.31 38.38 -28.32
N SER A 210 -23.62 37.50 -27.69
CA SER A 210 -23.07 36.26 -28.29
C SER A 210 -23.81 35.03 -27.86
N ASN A 211 -23.56 33.90 -28.55
CA ASN A 211 -24.01 32.58 -28.17
C ASN A 211 -22.88 31.78 -27.46
N ALA A 212 -21.91 32.46 -26.85
CA ALA A 212 -20.84 31.83 -26.12
C ALA A 212 -21.40 31.11 -24.89
N THR A 213 -20.83 29.98 -24.57
CA THR A 213 -21.25 29.12 -23.43
C THR A 213 -20.12 28.94 -22.44
N ILE A 214 -20.42 29.02 -21.16
CA ILE A 214 -19.50 28.75 -20.07
C ILE A 214 -19.65 27.29 -19.62
N LYS A 215 -18.54 26.63 -19.34
CA LYS A 215 -18.51 25.27 -18.79
C LYS A 215 -17.49 25.15 -17.68
N LEU A 216 -17.72 24.21 -16.77
CA LEU A 216 -16.76 23.78 -15.76
C LEU A 216 -15.72 22.87 -16.42
N ASP A 217 -14.45 23.12 -16.18
CA ASP A 217 -13.36 22.24 -16.60
C ASP A 217 -12.98 21.27 -15.49
N ASN A 218 -12.74 21.78 -14.27
CA ASN A 218 -12.45 20.96 -13.11
C ASN A 218 -12.75 21.70 -11.79
N ILE A 219 -12.78 20.96 -10.69
CA ILE A 219 -12.72 21.46 -9.31
C ILE A 219 -11.55 20.74 -8.65
N THR A 220 -10.65 21.50 -8.03
CA THR A 220 -9.43 21.01 -7.40
C THR A 220 -9.50 21.05 -5.89
N ASP A 221 -10.23 22.01 -5.33
CA ASP A 221 -10.52 22.11 -3.90
C ASP A 221 -11.85 22.84 -3.62
N THR A 222 -12.23 22.93 -2.37
CA THR A 222 -13.48 23.53 -1.94
C THR A 222 -13.28 24.78 -1.07
N SER A 223 -12.12 25.42 -1.14
CA SER A 223 -11.78 26.62 -0.36
C SER A 223 -12.69 27.82 -0.64
N SER A 224 -13.24 27.89 -1.84
CA SER A 224 -14.19 28.93 -2.26
C SER A 224 -15.63 28.72 -1.77
N PHE A 225 -15.89 27.63 -1.03
CA PHE A 225 -17.23 27.29 -0.56
C PHE A 225 -17.30 27.34 0.98
N SER A 226 -18.48 27.66 1.50
CA SER A 226 -18.80 27.55 2.92
C SER A 226 -20.21 26.98 3.08
N GLY A 227 -20.30 25.72 3.52
CA GLY A 227 -21.57 24.99 3.57
C GLY A 227 -22.18 24.86 2.18
N SER A 228 -23.41 25.38 2.03
CA SER A 228 -24.19 25.39 0.75
C SER A 228 -24.11 26.73 0.04
N THR A 229 -22.98 27.43 0.10
CA THR A 229 -22.80 28.73 -0.54
C THR A 229 -21.40 28.89 -1.14
N LEU A 230 -21.33 29.65 -2.22
CA LEU A 230 -20.08 30.20 -2.76
C LEU A 230 -19.71 31.44 -1.93
N LEU A 231 -18.47 31.52 -1.43
CA LEU A 231 -18.00 32.65 -0.63
C LEU A 231 -18.08 33.95 -1.42
N ALA A 232 -18.50 35.06 -0.81
CA ALA A 232 -18.59 36.36 -1.47
C ALA A 232 -17.25 36.83 -2.08
N SER A 233 -16.12 36.41 -1.50
CA SER A 233 -14.77 36.69 -2.02
C SER A 233 -14.35 35.79 -3.21
N ALA A 234 -15.12 34.77 -3.56
CA ALA A 234 -14.86 33.90 -4.69
C ALA A 234 -15.34 34.53 -6.01
N PRO A 235 -14.89 34.04 -7.17
CA PRO A 235 -15.41 34.46 -8.48
C PRO A 235 -16.91 34.17 -8.60
N HIS A 236 -17.70 35.20 -8.89
CA HIS A 236 -19.16 35.10 -9.11
C HIS A 236 -19.57 35.52 -10.49
N LYS A 237 -18.72 36.32 -11.18
CA LYS A 237 -19.06 36.87 -12.46
C LYS A 237 -17.82 37.06 -13.33
N ILE A 238 -17.99 36.73 -14.61
CA ILE A 238 -16.99 37.04 -15.65
C ILE A 238 -17.64 37.99 -16.64
N VAL A 239 -16.98 39.09 -16.96
CA VAL A 239 -17.41 40.09 -17.93
C VAL A 239 -16.40 40.16 -19.07
N ILE A 240 -16.87 40.14 -20.29
CA ILE A 240 -15.99 40.36 -21.46
C ILE A 240 -15.72 41.83 -21.60
N ASN A 241 -14.44 42.23 -21.48
CA ASN A 241 -14.04 43.63 -21.58
C ASN A 241 -13.91 44.11 -23.03
N ASP A 242 -13.67 45.40 -23.23
CA ASP A 242 -13.56 46.04 -24.56
C ASP A 242 -12.42 45.48 -25.44
N SER A 243 -11.42 44.87 -24.82
CA SER A 243 -10.29 44.22 -25.52
C SER A 243 -10.60 42.73 -25.87
N GLY A 244 -11.79 42.22 -25.50
CA GLY A 244 -12.16 40.82 -25.67
C GLY A 244 -11.55 39.90 -24.61
N GLY A 245 -10.96 40.42 -23.54
CA GLY A 245 -10.47 39.70 -22.37
C GLY A 245 -11.59 39.42 -21.35
N TYR A 246 -11.26 38.67 -20.31
CA TYR A 246 -12.18 38.17 -19.31
C TYR A 246 -11.87 38.83 -17.96
N ASP A 247 -12.72 39.75 -17.51
CA ASP A 247 -12.62 40.39 -16.19
C ASP A 247 -13.40 39.56 -15.18
N ILE A 248 -12.73 39.11 -14.11
CA ILE A 248 -13.28 38.22 -13.07
C ILE A 248 -13.61 39.06 -11.85
N TYR A 249 -14.86 38.97 -11.41
CA TYR A 249 -15.39 39.73 -10.26
C TYR A 249 -15.87 38.79 -9.16
N ASP A 250 -15.74 39.27 -7.90
CA ASP A 250 -16.29 38.59 -6.72
C ASP A 250 -17.81 38.80 -6.60
N GLY A 251 -18.38 38.23 -5.51
CA GLY A 251 -19.81 38.36 -5.16
C GLY A 251 -20.13 39.50 -4.20
N SER A 252 -19.21 40.44 -3.97
CA SER A 252 -19.42 41.55 -3.04
C SER A 252 -20.59 42.45 -3.46
N SER A 253 -21.41 42.83 -2.49
CA SER A 253 -22.58 43.68 -2.69
C SER A 253 -22.44 44.93 -1.80
N PRO A 254 -22.79 46.15 -2.28
CA PRO A 254 -23.46 46.46 -3.57
C PRO A 254 -22.52 46.53 -4.79
N THR A 255 -21.21 46.52 -4.59
CA THR A 255 -20.24 46.64 -5.70
C THR A 255 -19.28 45.47 -5.73
N ALA A 256 -19.32 44.66 -6.79
CA ALA A 256 -18.40 43.59 -7.01
C ALA A 256 -16.96 44.08 -7.25
N VAL A 257 -15.99 43.43 -6.68
CA VAL A 257 -14.55 43.79 -6.77
C VAL A 257 -13.91 42.96 -7.88
N LEU A 258 -13.09 43.59 -8.71
CA LEU A 258 -12.29 42.92 -9.71
C LEU A 258 -11.19 42.07 -9.02
N LEU A 259 -11.27 40.77 -9.20
CA LEU A 259 -10.29 39.82 -8.64
C LEU A 259 -9.08 39.64 -9.57
N GLY A 260 -9.31 39.65 -10.86
CA GLY A 260 -8.26 39.42 -11.85
C GLY A 260 -8.78 39.47 -13.28
N THR A 261 -7.87 39.30 -14.23
CA THR A 261 -8.17 39.33 -15.68
C THR A 261 -7.50 38.16 -16.38
N ALA A 262 -8.17 37.56 -17.38
CA ALA A 262 -7.60 36.56 -18.26
C ALA A 262 -7.71 36.99 -19.74
N THR A 263 -6.84 36.47 -20.58
CA THR A 263 -6.82 36.79 -22.05
C THR A 263 -7.30 35.59 -22.87
N ALA A 264 -7.34 34.41 -22.33
CA ALA A 264 -7.78 33.18 -22.98
C ALA A 264 -9.11 32.68 -22.38
N GLY A 265 -10.01 32.20 -23.23
CA GLY A 265 -11.30 31.64 -22.81
C GLY A 265 -11.23 30.18 -22.32
N SER A 266 -10.07 29.56 -22.37
CA SER A 266 -9.84 28.22 -21.83
C SER A 266 -9.07 28.28 -20.51
N ASN A 267 -9.46 27.48 -19.53
CA ASN A 267 -8.84 27.45 -18.19
C ASN A 267 -8.69 28.87 -17.62
N ILE A 268 -9.79 29.60 -17.58
CA ILE A 268 -9.82 31.03 -17.30
C ILE A 268 -9.20 31.35 -15.95
N MET A 269 -9.48 30.55 -14.91
CA MET A 269 -8.96 30.81 -13.56
C MET A 269 -7.46 30.55 -13.47
N SER A 270 -6.98 29.45 -14.05
CA SER A 270 -5.54 29.13 -14.08
C SER A 270 -4.73 30.12 -14.94
N ASN A 271 -5.35 30.70 -15.97
CA ASN A 271 -4.71 31.68 -16.85
C ASN A 271 -4.93 33.13 -16.40
N ALA A 272 -5.66 33.36 -15.31
CA ALA A 272 -5.94 34.70 -14.83
C ALA A 272 -4.73 35.30 -14.10
N SER A 273 -4.53 36.61 -14.35
CA SER A 273 -3.68 37.47 -13.53
C SER A 273 -4.52 38.04 -12.41
N PHE A 274 -4.54 37.35 -11.26
CA PHE A 274 -5.26 37.80 -10.06
C PHE A 274 -4.51 38.93 -9.34
N THR A 275 -5.25 39.85 -8.73
CA THR A 275 -4.69 40.94 -7.90
C THR A 275 -3.88 40.42 -6.71
N ASN A 276 -4.26 39.26 -6.18
CA ASN A 276 -3.45 38.46 -5.25
C ASN A 276 -2.80 37.31 -6.05
N PRO A 277 -1.47 37.32 -6.28
CA PRO A 277 -0.80 36.32 -7.13
C PRO A 277 -0.86 34.88 -6.58
N THR A 278 -1.20 34.69 -5.30
CA THR A 278 -1.33 33.36 -4.66
C THR A 278 -2.78 32.88 -4.57
N TYR A 279 -3.71 33.66 -5.12
CA TYR A 279 -5.12 33.29 -5.08
C TYR A 279 -5.42 32.20 -6.09
N ASP A 280 -6.03 31.12 -5.60
CA ASP A 280 -6.60 30.04 -6.40
C ASP A 280 -8.04 29.83 -5.92
N PRO A 281 -9.05 29.93 -6.79
CA PRO A 281 -10.45 29.70 -6.39
C PRO A 281 -10.77 28.20 -6.18
N GLY A 282 -9.85 27.27 -6.52
CA GLY A 282 -10.08 25.83 -6.40
C GLY A 282 -10.94 25.22 -7.51
N PHE A 283 -11.20 25.98 -8.58
CA PHE A 283 -11.94 25.49 -9.76
C PHE A 283 -11.48 26.21 -11.03
N ASP A 284 -11.69 25.61 -12.19
CA ASP A 284 -11.40 26.21 -13.47
C ASP A 284 -12.57 26.10 -14.44
N LEU A 285 -12.65 27.08 -15.33
CA LEU A 285 -13.77 27.31 -16.24
C LEU A 285 -13.25 27.64 -17.63
N SER A 286 -14.03 27.27 -18.64
CA SER A 286 -13.80 27.71 -20.02
C SER A 286 -15.06 28.31 -20.61
N ILE A 287 -14.88 29.38 -21.42
CA ILE A 287 -15.92 29.95 -22.24
C ILE A 287 -15.60 29.63 -23.70
N SER A 288 -16.51 28.96 -24.37
CA SER A 288 -16.39 28.54 -25.76
C SER A 288 -17.36 29.28 -26.65
N GLY A 289 -16.94 29.49 -27.89
CA GLY A 289 -17.67 30.33 -28.86
C GLY A 289 -17.06 31.73 -29.00
N LYS A 290 -17.60 32.52 -29.92
CA LYS A 290 -17.16 33.89 -30.13
C LYS A 290 -17.82 34.77 -29.06
N VAL A 291 -17.04 35.39 -28.21
CA VAL A 291 -17.51 36.35 -27.20
C VAL A 291 -17.60 37.74 -27.79
N THR A 292 -18.43 38.61 -27.20
CA THR A 292 -18.60 40.01 -27.54
C THR A 292 -18.37 40.86 -26.30
N PRO A 293 -17.69 42.00 -26.36
CA PRO A 293 -17.55 42.95 -25.25
C PRO A 293 -18.91 43.24 -24.61
N GLY A 294 -18.96 43.15 -23.29
CA GLY A 294 -20.18 43.31 -22.51
C GLY A 294 -20.94 42.04 -22.21
N ASP A 295 -20.55 40.87 -22.79
CA ASP A 295 -21.13 39.58 -22.41
C ASP A 295 -20.77 39.27 -20.96
N VAL A 296 -21.74 38.68 -20.23
CA VAL A 296 -21.64 38.37 -18.81
C VAL A 296 -21.95 36.89 -18.57
N PHE A 297 -21.13 36.26 -17.73
CA PHE A 297 -21.30 34.89 -17.28
C PHE A 297 -21.30 34.84 -15.77
N PHE A 298 -22.24 34.11 -15.20
CA PHE A 298 -22.39 34.00 -13.75
C PHE A 298 -21.93 32.64 -13.23
N ILE A 299 -21.34 32.68 -12.05
CA ILE A 299 -20.88 31.53 -11.27
C ILE A 299 -21.63 31.58 -9.94
N SER A 300 -22.35 30.54 -9.60
CA SER A 300 -23.11 30.47 -8.35
C SER A 300 -22.99 29.08 -7.74
N PHE A 301 -23.39 28.96 -6.47
CA PHE A 301 -23.57 27.64 -5.87
C PHE A 301 -24.74 26.93 -6.52
N ASN A 302 -24.57 25.63 -6.79
CA ASN A 302 -25.61 24.83 -7.43
C ASN A 302 -26.69 24.42 -6.40
N ASN A 303 -27.84 25.09 -6.43
CA ASN A 303 -28.95 24.79 -5.51
C ASN A 303 -29.95 23.78 -6.07
N ASN A 304 -29.74 23.26 -7.26
CA ASN A 304 -30.65 22.32 -7.94
C ASN A 304 -29.89 21.28 -8.79
N GLY A 305 -29.02 20.53 -8.14
CA GLY A 305 -28.12 19.55 -8.81
C GLY A 305 -28.76 18.21 -9.16
N PHE A 306 -30.12 18.04 -9.06
CA PHE A 306 -30.78 16.74 -9.29
C PHE A 306 -30.58 16.14 -10.68
N SER A 307 -30.30 16.95 -11.68
CA SER A 307 -30.02 16.52 -13.05
C SER A 307 -28.54 16.64 -13.42
N ASP A 308 -27.69 17.01 -12.49
CA ASP A 308 -26.25 17.15 -12.69
C ASP A 308 -25.52 15.89 -12.18
N ASN A 309 -24.73 15.27 -13.07
CA ASN A 309 -23.93 14.10 -12.78
C ASN A 309 -22.43 14.34 -12.99
N THR A 310 -22.00 15.60 -13.03
CA THR A 310 -20.62 15.99 -13.35
C THR A 310 -19.61 15.34 -12.42
N ASN A 311 -19.84 15.39 -11.11
CA ASN A 311 -18.95 14.76 -10.14
C ASN A 311 -19.07 13.22 -10.14
N GLY A 312 -20.25 12.69 -10.46
CA GLY A 312 -20.46 11.26 -10.65
C GLY A 312 -19.64 10.68 -11.80
N LEU A 313 -19.52 11.43 -12.91
CA LEU A 313 -18.63 11.06 -14.02
C LEU A 313 -17.15 11.15 -13.62
N ALA A 314 -16.76 12.13 -12.80
CA ALA A 314 -15.39 12.23 -12.28
C ALA A 314 -15.07 11.06 -11.33
N LEU A 315 -16.00 10.67 -10.44
CA LEU A 315 -15.86 9.47 -9.60
C LEU A 315 -15.70 8.20 -10.45
N ALA A 316 -16.50 8.04 -11.51
CA ALA A 316 -16.36 6.92 -12.44
C ALA A 316 -15.02 6.96 -13.19
N GLY A 317 -14.52 8.16 -13.52
CA GLY A 317 -13.22 8.39 -14.17
C GLY A 317 -12.02 7.92 -13.35
N LEU A 318 -12.13 7.81 -12.03
CA LEU A 318 -11.09 7.27 -11.16
C LEU A 318 -10.67 5.84 -11.54
N GLN A 319 -11.58 5.06 -12.14
CA GLN A 319 -11.28 3.71 -12.62
C GLN A 319 -10.13 3.67 -13.63
N THR A 320 -10.00 4.70 -14.45
CA THR A 320 -8.99 4.81 -15.51
C THR A 320 -7.85 5.76 -15.17
N SER A 321 -7.86 6.33 -13.98
CA SER A 321 -6.85 7.26 -13.51
C SER A 321 -5.69 6.53 -12.83
N ASP A 322 -4.47 7.04 -12.98
CA ASP A 322 -3.26 6.49 -12.39
C ASP A 322 -3.13 6.89 -10.91
N MET A 323 -3.73 6.09 -10.03
CA MET A 323 -3.89 6.38 -8.60
C MET A 323 -3.05 5.50 -7.67
N VAL A 324 -2.27 4.56 -8.19
CA VAL A 324 -1.45 3.64 -7.38
C VAL A 324 0.01 3.72 -7.84
N ARG A 325 0.93 4.01 -6.91
CA ARG A 325 2.36 4.09 -7.22
C ARG A 325 2.95 2.70 -7.53
N LYS A 326 3.84 2.65 -8.52
CA LYS A 326 4.66 1.47 -8.85
C LYS A 326 5.97 1.52 -8.07
N GLY A 327 6.14 0.65 -7.07
CA GLY A 327 7.39 0.58 -6.28
C GLY A 327 7.78 1.90 -5.61
N ASN A 328 9.09 2.20 -5.51
CA ASN A 328 9.63 3.31 -4.72
C ASN A 328 10.05 4.55 -5.54
N SER A 329 9.96 4.52 -6.86
CA SER A 329 10.34 5.66 -7.69
C SER A 329 9.43 6.87 -7.45
N LEU A 330 10.01 8.06 -7.30
CA LEU A 330 9.31 9.34 -7.15
C LEU A 330 8.94 9.99 -8.48
N ALA A 331 9.20 9.34 -9.63
CA ALA A 331 8.81 9.87 -10.93
C ALA A 331 7.28 10.07 -10.99
N VAL A 332 6.85 11.18 -11.60
CA VAL A 332 5.43 11.60 -11.63
C VAL A 332 4.57 10.57 -12.36
N ASP A 333 5.10 9.98 -13.42
CA ASP A 333 4.47 8.97 -14.27
C ASP A 333 4.59 7.52 -13.72
N ASN A 334 5.21 7.35 -12.55
CA ASN A 334 5.38 6.05 -11.91
C ASN A 334 4.13 5.62 -11.14
N LYS A 335 2.99 5.65 -11.83
CA LYS A 335 1.69 5.23 -11.29
C LYS A 335 0.97 4.29 -12.25
N MET A 336 -0.07 3.68 -11.76
CA MET A 336 -0.93 2.74 -12.49
C MET A 336 -2.36 2.87 -12.01
N THR A 337 -3.29 2.37 -12.81
CA THR A 337 -4.70 2.28 -12.44
C THR A 337 -4.93 1.23 -11.36
N PHE A 338 -6.09 1.26 -10.70
CA PHE A 338 -6.49 0.25 -9.72
C PHE A 338 -6.52 -1.17 -10.31
N ASN A 339 -7.01 -1.31 -11.55
CA ASN A 339 -7.08 -2.60 -12.23
C ASN A 339 -5.69 -3.15 -12.57
N GLU A 340 -4.78 -2.29 -13.01
CA GLU A 340 -3.38 -2.67 -13.26
C GLU A 340 -2.68 -3.06 -11.98
N ALA A 341 -2.89 -2.32 -10.88
CA ALA A 341 -2.33 -2.64 -9.57
C ALA A 341 -2.79 -4.02 -9.09
N PHE A 342 -4.09 -4.28 -9.12
CA PHE A 342 -4.65 -5.58 -8.74
C PHE A 342 -4.11 -6.71 -9.63
N SER A 343 -4.09 -6.51 -10.94
CA SER A 343 -3.56 -7.49 -11.90
C SER A 343 -2.06 -7.76 -11.69
N SER A 344 -1.29 -6.73 -11.36
CA SER A 344 0.14 -6.85 -11.02
C SER A 344 0.34 -7.71 -9.78
N THR A 345 -0.40 -7.43 -8.70
CA THR A 345 -0.36 -8.22 -7.46
C THR A 345 -0.75 -9.69 -7.73
N LEU A 346 -1.85 -9.91 -8.48
CA LEU A 346 -2.29 -11.28 -8.82
C LEU A 346 -1.23 -12.03 -9.64
N THR A 347 -0.61 -11.37 -10.62
CA THR A 347 0.46 -11.94 -11.45
C THR A 347 1.69 -12.26 -10.62
N SER A 348 2.09 -11.36 -9.70
CA SER A 348 3.20 -11.57 -8.78
C SER A 348 2.99 -12.81 -7.91
N VAL A 349 1.80 -12.93 -7.29
CA VAL A 349 1.43 -14.10 -6.48
C VAL A 349 1.42 -15.37 -7.33
N GLY A 350 0.80 -15.34 -8.51
CA GLY A 350 0.75 -16.49 -9.44
C GLY A 350 2.14 -16.98 -9.85
N THR A 351 3.04 -16.06 -10.18
CA THR A 351 4.43 -16.36 -10.54
C THR A 351 5.19 -16.98 -9.35
N LYS A 352 5.04 -16.42 -8.15
CA LYS A 352 5.66 -16.96 -6.93
C LYS A 352 5.15 -18.35 -6.61
N VAL A 353 3.83 -18.58 -6.70
CA VAL A 353 3.23 -19.92 -6.48
C VAL A 353 3.75 -20.94 -7.49
N SER A 354 3.85 -20.56 -8.78
CA SER A 354 4.44 -21.43 -9.82
C SER A 354 5.91 -21.76 -9.53
N SER A 355 6.69 -20.76 -9.15
CA SER A 355 8.09 -20.93 -8.76
C SER A 355 8.24 -21.87 -7.55
N TYR A 356 7.39 -21.71 -6.53
CA TYR A 356 7.44 -22.59 -5.36
C TYR A 356 7.06 -24.02 -5.68
N LYS A 357 6.06 -24.26 -6.54
CA LYS A 357 5.72 -25.61 -7.04
C LYS A 357 6.90 -26.25 -7.74
N THR A 358 7.58 -25.53 -8.62
CA THR A 358 8.77 -26.02 -9.32
C THR A 358 9.92 -26.33 -8.36
N SER A 359 10.15 -25.43 -7.39
CA SER A 359 11.20 -25.62 -6.38
C SER A 359 10.91 -26.83 -5.48
N THR A 360 9.65 -27.04 -5.10
CA THR A 360 9.22 -28.22 -4.31
C THR A 360 9.46 -29.51 -5.10
N ALA A 361 9.05 -29.55 -6.38
CA ALA A 361 9.28 -30.73 -7.22
C ALA A 361 10.79 -31.05 -7.40
N ALA A 362 11.62 -30.02 -7.53
CA ALA A 362 13.07 -30.18 -7.62
C ALA A 362 13.68 -30.69 -6.28
N ALA A 363 13.18 -30.19 -5.14
CA ALA A 363 13.61 -30.62 -3.82
C ALA A 363 13.21 -32.08 -3.55
N ASP A 364 12.00 -32.50 -3.94
CA ASP A 364 11.50 -33.87 -3.82
C ASP A 364 12.34 -34.83 -4.67
N ALA A 365 12.68 -34.44 -5.90
CA ALA A 365 13.53 -35.25 -6.76
C ALA A 365 14.95 -35.42 -6.16
N LYS A 366 15.51 -34.34 -5.60
CA LYS A 366 16.82 -34.39 -4.92
C LYS A 366 16.77 -35.24 -3.65
N LEU A 367 15.68 -35.18 -2.89
CA LEU A 367 15.47 -36.01 -1.70
C LEU A 367 15.44 -37.49 -2.08
N LYS A 368 14.64 -37.86 -3.11
CA LYS A 368 14.58 -39.24 -3.62
C LYS A 368 15.95 -39.75 -4.07
N GLN A 369 16.66 -38.94 -4.85
CA GLN A 369 18.02 -39.30 -5.28
C GLN A 369 18.96 -39.53 -4.10
N SER A 370 18.88 -38.68 -3.05
CA SER A 370 19.71 -38.84 -1.87
C SER A 370 19.32 -40.10 -1.07
N GLN A 371 18.03 -40.44 -1.01
CA GLN A 371 17.53 -41.67 -0.39
C GLN A 371 18.02 -42.91 -1.16
N GLU A 372 17.89 -42.90 -2.49
CA GLU A 372 18.40 -44.01 -3.35
C GLU A 372 19.91 -44.22 -3.19
N LEU A 373 20.68 -43.11 -3.11
CA LEU A 373 22.12 -43.17 -2.85
C LEU A 373 22.43 -43.78 -1.47
N HIS A 374 21.70 -43.34 -0.46
CA HIS A 374 21.82 -43.88 0.90
C HIS A 374 21.47 -45.35 0.95
N GLU A 375 20.35 -45.77 0.33
CA GLU A 375 19.94 -47.18 0.23
C GLU A 375 20.92 -48.06 -0.56
N SER A 376 21.56 -47.49 -1.61
CA SER A 376 22.58 -48.24 -2.37
C SER A 376 23.83 -48.55 -1.56
N VAL A 377 24.15 -47.77 -0.53
CA VAL A 377 25.33 -47.93 0.32
C VAL A 377 24.99 -48.65 1.64
N ALA A 378 23.86 -48.32 2.24
CA ALA A 378 23.45 -48.77 3.58
C ALA A 378 22.18 -49.67 3.57
N GLY A 379 21.56 -49.84 2.41
CA GLY A 379 20.38 -50.70 2.26
C GLY A 379 20.70 -52.18 2.39
N VAL A 380 19.79 -52.92 3.01
CA VAL A 380 19.87 -54.35 3.08
C VAL A 380 19.46 -54.95 1.72
N ASN A 381 20.40 -55.57 1.02
CA ASN A 381 20.11 -56.34 -0.19
C ASN A 381 19.42 -57.66 0.17
N LEU A 382 18.10 -57.74 -0.04
CA LEU A 382 17.30 -58.93 0.28
C LEU A 382 17.83 -60.20 -0.40
N ASP A 383 18.39 -60.11 -1.56
CA ASP A 383 18.98 -61.28 -2.29
C ASP A 383 20.27 -61.72 -1.61
N GLU A 384 21.07 -60.81 -1.11
CA GLU A 384 22.29 -61.12 -0.36
C GLU A 384 21.94 -61.72 1.01
N GLU A 385 20.97 -61.16 1.73
CA GLU A 385 20.48 -61.72 2.99
C GLU A 385 19.80 -63.09 2.83
N ALA A 386 19.03 -63.31 1.74
CA ALA A 386 18.48 -64.63 1.39
C ALA A 386 19.58 -65.64 1.07
N SER A 387 20.61 -65.23 0.35
CA SER A 387 21.77 -66.07 0.09
C SER A 387 22.54 -66.41 1.36
N ASN A 388 22.75 -65.41 2.22
CA ASN A 388 23.37 -65.62 3.54
C ASN A 388 22.53 -66.53 4.40
N LEU A 389 21.20 -66.37 4.44
CA LEU A 389 20.29 -67.23 5.18
C LEU A 389 20.41 -68.71 4.72
N ILE A 390 20.41 -68.94 3.41
CA ILE A 390 20.60 -70.28 2.84
C ILE A 390 21.95 -70.86 3.26
N ARG A 391 23.01 -70.07 3.18
CA ARG A 391 24.35 -70.48 3.61
C ARG A 391 24.40 -70.82 5.10
N TYR A 392 23.78 -70.04 5.97
CA TYR A 392 23.71 -70.32 7.39
C TYR A 392 22.85 -71.54 7.70
N GLN A 393 21.74 -71.76 6.97
CA GLN A 393 20.93 -72.99 7.10
C GLN A 393 21.73 -74.23 6.69
N GLN A 394 22.50 -74.14 5.58
CA GLN A 394 23.37 -75.25 5.16
C GLN A 394 24.51 -75.49 6.15
N ALA A 395 25.11 -74.47 6.71
CA ALA A 395 26.14 -74.61 7.74
C ALA A 395 25.58 -75.22 9.03
N TYR A 396 24.38 -74.81 9.42
CA TYR A 396 23.68 -75.41 10.58
C TYR A 396 23.36 -76.87 10.31
N ALA A 397 22.82 -77.21 9.15
CA ALA A 397 22.54 -78.59 8.79
C ALA A 397 23.82 -79.47 8.72
N ALA A 398 24.92 -78.95 8.21
CA ALA A 398 26.21 -79.64 8.21
C ALA A 398 26.75 -79.83 9.59
N SER A 399 26.68 -78.81 10.48
CA SER A 399 27.08 -78.94 11.91
C SER A 399 26.25 -79.97 12.65
N ALA A 400 24.94 -80.02 12.42
CA ALA A 400 24.06 -81.06 13.01
C ALA A 400 24.46 -82.46 12.57
N LYS A 401 24.83 -82.61 11.25
CA LYS A 401 25.32 -83.93 10.76
C LYS A 401 26.67 -84.31 11.37
N VAL A 402 27.58 -83.42 11.61
CA VAL A 402 28.87 -83.64 12.24
C VAL A 402 28.64 -84.07 13.73
N ILE A 403 27.73 -83.39 14.41
CA ILE A 403 27.36 -83.77 15.82
C ILE A 403 26.74 -85.16 15.83
N THR A 404 25.84 -85.51 14.89
CA THR A 404 25.26 -86.87 14.83
C THR A 404 26.32 -87.86 14.52
N ALA A 405 27.21 -87.67 13.57
CA ALA A 405 28.32 -88.57 13.27
C ALA A 405 29.30 -88.77 14.44
N ALA A 406 29.60 -87.69 15.17
CA ALA A 406 30.43 -87.73 16.39
C ALA A 406 29.75 -88.57 17.47
N ARG A 407 28.42 -88.43 17.65
CA ARG A 407 27.62 -89.20 18.57
C ARG A 407 27.56 -90.68 18.22
N ASP A 408 27.32 -91.02 16.93
CA ASP A 408 27.33 -92.38 16.43
C ASP A 408 28.71 -93.00 16.57
N THR A 409 29.79 -92.29 16.34
CA THR A 409 31.14 -92.76 16.59
C THR A 409 31.44 -93.02 18.05
N PHE A 410 30.96 -92.14 18.93
CA PHE A 410 31.10 -92.29 20.38
C PHE A 410 30.28 -93.46 20.90
N ASP A 411 29.06 -93.69 20.42
CA ASP A 411 28.20 -94.82 20.74
C ASP A 411 28.81 -96.15 20.25
N ALA A 412 29.43 -96.13 19.04
CA ALA A 412 30.17 -97.28 18.53
C ALA A 412 31.40 -97.65 19.37
N LEU A 413 32.15 -96.59 19.83
CA LEU A 413 33.28 -96.81 20.76
C LEU A 413 32.85 -97.38 22.09
N LEU A 414 31.75 -96.89 22.66
CA LEU A 414 31.18 -97.41 23.92
C LEU A 414 30.71 -98.83 23.79
N SER A 415 30.14 -99.24 22.62
CA SER A 415 29.71 -100.56 22.32
C SER A 415 30.86 -101.55 22.14
N ALA A 416 32.05 -101.09 21.69
CA ALA A 416 33.24 -101.90 21.46
C ALA A 416 34.05 -102.18 22.78
N VAL A 417 33.78 -101.45 23.84
CA VAL A 417 34.44 -101.57 25.15
C VAL A 417 33.56 -102.32 26.18
N ARG A 418 32.37 -102.68 25.76
CA ARG A 418 31.48 -103.60 26.53
C ARG A 418 31.68 -105.01 26.01
#